data_37fa53a99a70eba07bc99dc4faffb16e
#
_entry.id   37fa53a99a70eba07bc99dc4faffb16e
#
_cell.length_a   1.000
_cell.length_b   1.000
_cell.length_c   1.000
_cell.angle_alpha   90.00
_cell.angle_beta   90.00
_cell.angle_gamma   90.00
#
_symmetry.space_group_name_H-M   'P 1'
#
loop_
_entity.id
_entity.type
_entity.pdbx_description
1 polymer ?
#
loop_
_entity_poly.entity_id
_entity_poly.type
_entity_poly.pdbx_seq_one_letter_code
_entity_poly.pdbx_strand_id
1 'polypeptide(L)'
;MKIIITSFLLIVVLYYLYKSLKTDKEQFSNKIVDNTTVKFMTSMETKEFILRDPDTYVYNLSQWDLIARKVDSTDTYKIMAANSCTNFTEPQKDRFKSAIIAADKFFNKIGYPQVAAIPWIIAITKGSIYEDGLSHTRENIIFVSDSITETHDNLTKTLIHEKIHIYERQYPEDINKFMRDNGFTRIRRRYGIPRIRANPDLDDWVYLNEITGKELIALYSSDRPHNITDIVLTDLAYEHPYEYLAYKIADLYKS
;
A
#
# COMPACT_ATOMS: atom_id res chain seq x y z
N MET A 1 35.30 13.39 48.19
CA MET A 1 33.86 13.38 48.47
C MET A 1 33.01 14.24 47.50
N LYS A 2 33.48 15.41 47.05
CA LYS A 2 32.68 16.27 46.12
C LYS A 2 32.40 15.65 44.71
N ILE A 3 33.32 14.83 44.14
CA ILE A 3 33.20 14.24 42.80
C ILE A 3 32.12 13.15 42.77
N ILE A 4 31.92 12.38 43.83
CA ILE A 4 30.92 11.28 43.88
C ILE A 4 29.50 11.85 43.95
N ILE A 5 29.30 12.99 44.62
CA ILE A 5 27.99 13.64 44.78
C ILE A 5 27.52 14.23 43.44
N THR A 6 28.44 14.82 42.63
CA THR A 6 28.11 15.37 41.32
C THR A 6 27.75 14.28 40.30
N SER A 7 28.43 13.12 40.33
CA SER A 7 28.11 11.99 39.44
C SER A 7 26.74 11.38 39.75
N PHE A 8 26.39 11.26 41.03
CA PHE A 8 25.07 10.73 41.44
C PHE A 8 23.92 11.67 41.06
N LEU A 9 24.12 12.99 41.21
CA LEU A 9 23.13 14.00 40.81
C LEU A 9 22.88 13.97 39.31
N LEU A 10 23.95 13.81 38.49
CA LEU A 10 23.85 13.71 37.04
C LEU A 10 23.05 12.48 36.59
N ILE A 11 23.29 11.33 37.21
CA ILE A 11 22.54 10.09 36.91
C ILE A 11 21.06 10.25 37.24
N VAL A 12 20.74 10.88 38.38
CA VAL A 12 19.35 11.14 38.79
C VAL A 12 18.67 12.09 37.81
N VAL A 13 19.33 13.16 37.39
CA VAL A 13 18.79 14.10 36.38
C VAL A 13 18.56 13.42 35.04
N LEU A 14 19.53 12.60 34.57
CA LEU A 14 19.38 11.83 33.33
C LEU A 14 18.23 10.81 33.41
N TYR A 15 18.04 10.17 34.56
CA TYR A 15 16.93 9.25 34.79
C TYR A 15 15.57 9.96 34.71
N TYR A 16 15.44 11.14 35.33
CA TYR A 16 14.19 11.92 35.28
C TYR A 16 13.92 12.49 33.90
N LEU A 17 14.95 12.94 33.16
CA LEU A 17 14.83 13.35 31.77
C LEU A 17 14.40 12.18 30.88
N TYR A 18 15.00 11.00 31.04
CA TYR A 18 14.61 9.80 30.31
C TYR A 18 13.15 9.41 30.61
N LYS A 19 12.74 9.45 31.89
CA LYS A 19 11.38 9.14 32.31
C LYS A 19 10.37 10.15 31.76
N SER A 20 10.68 11.46 31.78
CA SER A 20 9.84 12.51 31.18
C SER A 20 9.69 12.31 29.69
N LEU A 21 10.79 12.09 28.94
CA LEU A 21 10.76 11.85 27.49
C LEU A 21 9.99 10.57 27.12
N LYS A 22 10.04 9.54 27.97
CA LYS A 22 9.27 8.32 27.77
C LYS A 22 7.78 8.55 28.01
N THR A 23 7.42 9.29 29.06
CA THR A 23 6.03 9.62 29.39
C THR A 23 5.41 10.52 28.32
N ASP A 24 6.16 11.51 27.82
CA ASP A 24 5.73 12.39 26.74
C ASP A 24 5.51 11.61 25.43
N LYS A 25 6.38 10.65 25.11
CA LYS A 25 6.20 9.75 23.95
C LYS A 25 4.96 8.85 24.11
N GLU A 26 4.71 8.30 25.29
CA GLU A 26 3.53 7.46 25.56
C GLU A 26 2.24 8.28 25.53
N GLN A 27 2.22 9.51 26.08
CA GLN A 27 1.08 10.42 25.99
C GLN A 27 0.83 10.90 24.56
N PHE A 28 1.89 11.21 23.80
CA PHE A 28 1.78 11.60 22.40
C PHE A 28 1.25 10.44 21.54
N SER A 29 1.75 9.21 21.76
CA SER A 29 1.27 7.99 21.13
C SER A 29 -0.21 7.73 21.42
N ASN A 30 -0.65 7.87 22.68
CA ASN A 30 -2.05 7.65 23.04
C ASN A 30 -2.99 8.73 22.50
N LYS A 31 -2.52 9.97 22.31
CA LYS A 31 -3.33 11.07 21.78
C LYS A 31 -3.53 11.00 20.27
N ILE A 32 -2.59 10.37 19.52
CA ILE A 32 -2.68 10.19 18.07
C ILE A 32 -3.66 9.06 17.70
N VAL A 33 -3.83 8.06 18.55
CA VAL A 33 -4.68 6.89 18.29
C VAL A 33 -6.18 7.21 18.24
N ASP A 34 -6.62 8.29 18.89
CA ASP A 34 -8.05 8.68 18.93
C ASP A 34 -8.53 9.45 17.67
N ASN A 35 -7.64 9.77 16.72
CA ASN A 35 -7.96 10.59 15.55
C ASN A 35 -7.84 9.84 14.20
N THR A 36 -7.80 8.51 14.19
CA THR A 36 -7.79 7.75 12.93
C THR A 36 -9.08 7.98 12.15
N THR A 37 -8.97 8.69 11.02
CA THR A 37 -10.12 8.92 10.14
C THR A 37 -10.26 7.75 9.17
N VAL A 38 -11.34 6.98 9.31
CA VAL A 38 -11.67 5.84 8.44
C VAL A 38 -12.99 6.10 7.73
N LYS A 39 -12.96 6.05 6.39
CA LYS A 39 -14.15 6.04 5.54
C LYS A 39 -14.28 4.68 4.85
N PHE A 40 -15.38 3.98 5.11
CA PHE A 40 -15.80 2.84 4.31
C PHE A 40 -16.73 3.34 3.20
N MET A 41 -16.30 3.18 1.95
CA MET A 41 -17.10 3.61 0.81
C MET A 41 -18.36 2.76 0.69
N THR A 42 -19.45 3.39 0.32
CA THR A 42 -20.67 2.69 -0.10
C THR A 42 -20.46 2.02 -1.45
N SER A 43 -21.27 1.00 -1.75
CA SER A 43 -21.24 0.35 -3.07
C SER A 43 -21.49 1.35 -4.21
N MET A 44 -22.31 2.40 -3.97
CA MET A 44 -22.59 3.44 -4.95
C MET A 44 -21.35 4.33 -5.21
N GLU A 45 -20.70 4.81 -4.17
CA GLU A 45 -19.47 5.62 -4.29
C GLU A 45 -18.34 4.83 -4.98
N THR A 46 -18.19 3.55 -4.62
CA THR A 46 -17.21 2.66 -5.23
C THR A 46 -17.49 2.43 -6.72
N LYS A 47 -18.76 2.17 -7.06
CA LYS A 47 -19.23 2.01 -8.44
C LYS A 47 -18.98 3.27 -9.26
N GLU A 48 -19.32 4.44 -8.73
CA GLU A 48 -19.10 5.72 -9.40
C GLU A 48 -17.60 5.95 -9.68
N PHE A 49 -16.72 5.68 -8.70
CA PHE A 49 -15.28 5.79 -8.88
C PHE A 49 -14.77 4.90 -10.02
N ILE A 50 -15.16 3.61 -10.03
CA ILE A 50 -14.72 2.66 -11.06
C ILE A 50 -15.22 3.07 -12.44
N LEU A 51 -16.49 3.51 -12.56
CA LEU A 51 -17.04 3.92 -13.86
C LEU A 51 -16.41 5.21 -14.38
N ARG A 52 -16.11 6.17 -13.51
CA ARG A 52 -15.42 7.43 -13.87
C ARG A 52 -13.97 7.20 -14.26
N ASP A 53 -13.29 6.23 -13.63
CA ASP A 53 -11.88 5.89 -13.90
C ASP A 53 -10.95 7.12 -13.86
N PRO A 54 -10.93 7.90 -12.75
CA PRO A 54 -10.32 9.23 -12.73
C PRO A 54 -8.80 9.21 -12.94
N ASP A 55 -8.12 8.11 -12.55
CA ASP A 55 -6.71 7.86 -12.76
C ASP A 55 -6.41 7.19 -14.12
N THR A 56 -7.45 6.96 -14.93
CA THR A 56 -7.35 6.32 -16.26
C THR A 56 -6.76 4.90 -16.23
N TYR A 57 -6.74 4.25 -15.07
CA TYR A 57 -6.15 2.93 -14.92
C TYR A 57 -6.78 1.90 -15.86
N VAL A 58 -8.12 1.79 -15.84
CA VAL A 58 -8.81 0.81 -16.69
C VAL A 58 -8.75 1.21 -18.16
N TYR A 59 -8.80 2.50 -18.46
CA TYR A 59 -8.68 3.00 -19.84
C TYR A 59 -7.34 2.59 -20.49
N ASN A 60 -6.26 2.54 -19.71
CA ASN A 60 -4.91 2.24 -20.18
C ASN A 60 -4.57 0.73 -20.19
N LEU A 61 -5.50 -0.17 -19.85
CA LEU A 61 -5.28 -1.61 -19.91
C LEU A 61 -4.95 -2.06 -21.34
N SER A 62 -3.88 -2.83 -21.49
CA SER A 62 -3.46 -3.44 -22.74
C SER A 62 -4.35 -4.64 -23.11
N GLN A 63 -4.23 -5.13 -24.34
CA GLN A 63 -4.93 -6.36 -24.75
C GLN A 63 -4.57 -7.56 -23.86
N TRP A 64 -3.34 -7.69 -23.38
CA TRP A 64 -2.92 -8.78 -22.48
C TRP A 64 -3.57 -8.63 -21.08
N ASP A 65 -3.71 -7.41 -20.60
CA ASP A 65 -4.43 -7.12 -19.36
C ASP A 65 -5.91 -7.50 -19.46
N LEU A 66 -6.55 -7.22 -20.60
CA LEU A 66 -7.93 -7.59 -20.85
C LEU A 66 -8.10 -9.12 -20.94
N ILE A 67 -7.19 -9.81 -21.63
CA ILE A 67 -7.18 -11.29 -21.70
C ILE A 67 -7.04 -11.87 -20.28
N ALA A 68 -6.10 -11.38 -19.48
CA ALA A 68 -5.90 -11.83 -18.10
C ALA A 68 -7.16 -11.66 -17.23
N ARG A 69 -7.93 -10.59 -17.48
CA ARG A 69 -9.19 -10.28 -16.79
C ARG A 69 -10.42 -10.93 -17.46
N LYS A 70 -10.22 -11.71 -18.53
CA LYS A 70 -11.25 -12.47 -19.26
C LYS A 70 -12.35 -11.59 -19.83
N VAL A 71 -11.97 -10.44 -20.35
CA VAL A 71 -12.87 -9.47 -21.00
C VAL A 71 -12.32 -9.07 -22.38
N ASP A 72 -13.18 -8.52 -23.22
CA ASP A 72 -12.86 -8.10 -24.58
C ASP A 72 -12.61 -6.59 -24.72
N SER A 73 -13.01 -5.82 -23.72
CA SER A 73 -12.82 -4.36 -23.73
C SER A 73 -12.71 -3.76 -22.32
N THR A 74 -12.14 -2.57 -22.25
CA THR A 74 -12.06 -1.77 -21.02
C THR A 74 -13.45 -1.41 -20.51
N ASP A 75 -14.41 -1.13 -21.39
CA ASP A 75 -15.78 -0.82 -20.99
C ASP A 75 -16.47 -2.04 -20.36
N THR A 76 -16.31 -3.23 -20.95
CA THR A 76 -16.80 -4.48 -20.35
C THR A 76 -16.21 -4.69 -18.97
N TYR A 77 -14.90 -4.45 -18.80
CA TYR A 77 -14.24 -4.58 -17.52
C TYR A 77 -14.75 -3.57 -16.48
N LYS A 78 -14.88 -2.30 -16.85
CA LYS A 78 -15.47 -1.26 -15.96
C LYS A 78 -16.86 -1.66 -15.46
N ILE A 79 -17.72 -2.11 -16.36
CA ILE A 79 -19.09 -2.52 -16.02
C ILE A 79 -19.06 -3.73 -15.08
N MET A 80 -18.22 -4.72 -15.36
CA MET A 80 -18.08 -5.92 -14.55
C MET A 80 -17.56 -5.59 -13.15
N ALA A 81 -16.50 -4.81 -13.04
CA ALA A 81 -15.92 -4.35 -11.77
C ALA A 81 -16.93 -3.49 -10.98
N ALA A 82 -17.59 -2.55 -11.63
CA ALA A 82 -18.61 -1.70 -11.01
C ALA A 82 -19.82 -2.49 -10.47
N ASN A 83 -20.20 -3.58 -11.14
CA ASN A 83 -21.28 -4.45 -10.67
C ASN A 83 -20.84 -5.39 -9.52
N SER A 84 -19.55 -5.55 -9.29
CA SER A 84 -19.01 -6.28 -8.13
C SER A 84 -18.99 -5.47 -6.84
N CYS A 85 -19.21 -4.14 -6.90
CA CYS A 85 -19.18 -3.29 -5.72
C CYS A 85 -20.23 -3.70 -4.70
N THR A 86 -19.86 -3.73 -3.43
CA THR A 86 -20.76 -4.09 -2.33
C THR A 86 -20.53 -3.17 -1.12
N ASN A 87 -21.34 -3.30 -0.08
CA ASN A 87 -21.17 -2.57 1.17
C ASN A 87 -20.48 -3.44 2.20
N PHE A 88 -19.66 -2.83 3.05
CA PHE A 88 -19.15 -3.50 4.25
C PHE A 88 -20.30 -3.84 5.20
N THR A 89 -20.28 -5.04 5.75
CA THR A 89 -21.06 -5.41 6.94
C THR A 89 -20.42 -4.81 8.20
N GLU A 90 -21.18 -4.66 9.29
CA GLU A 90 -20.62 -4.14 10.54
C GLU A 90 -19.46 -5.02 11.09
N PRO A 91 -19.54 -6.37 11.09
CA PRO A 91 -18.40 -7.19 11.49
C PRO A 91 -17.15 -6.98 10.63
N GLN A 92 -17.30 -6.77 9.32
CA GLN A 92 -16.17 -6.43 8.47
C GLN A 92 -15.57 -5.06 8.83
N LYS A 93 -16.41 -4.03 9.04
CA LYS A 93 -15.94 -2.71 9.46
C LYS A 93 -15.15 -2.77 10.76
N ASP A 94 -15.63 -3.51 11.74
CA ASP A 94 -14.96 -3.64 13.05
C ASP A 94 -13.62 -4.36 12.92
N ARG A 95 -13.57 -5.42 12.11
CA ARG A 95 -12.33 -6.13 11.79
C ARG A 95 -11.30 -5.21 11.11
N PHE A 96 -11.72 -4.43 10.10
CA PHE A 96 -10.84 -3.49 9.41
C PHE A 96 -10.41 -2.34 10.32
N LYS A 97 -11.30 -1.75 11.13
CA LYS A 97 -10.94 -0.71 12.11
C LYS A 97 -9.85 -1.20 13.08
N SER A 98 -9.98 -2.42 13.60
CA SER A 98 -8.99 -3.02 14.49
C SER A 98 -7.61 -3.12 13.82
N ALA A 99 -7.55 -3.63 12.57
CA ALA A 99 -6.31 -3.76 11.83
C ALA A 99 -5.71 -2.38 11.45
N ILE A 100 -6.55 -1.40 11.10
CA ILE A 100 -6.15 -0.02 10.82
C ILE A 100 -5.51 0.63 12.06
N ILE A 101 -6.09 0.48 13.23
CA ILE A 101 -5.52 0.99 14.49
C ILE A 101 -4.15 0.36 14.74
N ALA A 102 -3.99 -0.93 14.49
CA ALA A 102 -2.71 -1.62 14.63
C ALA A 102 -1.68 -1.09 13.61
N ALA A 103 -2.08 -0.84 12.36
CA ALA A 103 -1.24 -0.26 11.33
C ALA A 103 -0.78 1.16 11.67
N ASP A 104 -1.67 2.04 12.15
CA ASP A 104 -1.31 3.41 12.54
C ASP A 104 -0.36 3.44 13.75
N LYS A 105 -0.59 2.56 14.74
CA LYS A 105 0.35 2.36 15.85
C LYS A 105 1.73 1.92 15.36
N PHE A 106 1.77 1.01 14.41
CA PHE A 106 3.01 0.53 13.81
C PHE A 106 3.74 1.67 13.09
N PHE A 107 3.07 2.44 12.21
CA PHE A 107 3.70 3.57 11.52
C PHE A 107 4.28 4.60 12.49
N ASN A 108 3.55 4.95 13.55
CA ASN A 108 4.05 5.85 14.59
C ASN A 108 5.28 5.26 15.31
N LYS A 109 5.27 3.95 15.61
CA LYS A 109 6.38 3.25 16.28
C LYS A 109 7.66 3.25 15.45
N ILE A 110 7.55 3.09 14.14
CA ILE A 110 8.72 3.04 13.24
C ILE A 110 9.16 4.42 12.72
N GLY A 111 8.52 5.50 13.19
CA GLY A 111 8.92 6.88 12.84
C GLY A 111 8.33 7.41 11.52
N TYR A 112 7.17 6.88 11.10
CA TYR A 112 6.41 7.32 9.92
C TYR A 112 5.04 7.95 10.32
N PRO A 113 5.01 8.96 11.22
CA PRO A 113 3.74 9.55 11.66
C PRO A 113 2.97 10.23 10.51
N GLN A 114 3.64 10.71 9.47
CA GLN A 114 3.00 11.28 8.28
C GLN A 114 2.19 10.22 7.52
N VAL A 115 2.63 8.95 7.50
CA VAL A 115 1.86 7.86 6.90
C VAL A 115 0.64 7.53 7.74
N ALA A 116 0.78 7.45 9.06
CA ALA A 116 -0.34 7.25 9.97
C ALA A 116 -1.40 8.36 9.85
N ALA A 117 -0.98 9.61 9.57
CA ALA A 117 -1.87 10.75 9.43
C ALA A 117 -2.71 10.77 8.13
N ILE A 118 -2.34 9.99 7.11
CA ILE A 118 -3.12 9.87 5.87
C ILE A 118 -4.49 9.24 6.22
N PRO A 119 -5.64 9.81 5.79
CA PRO A 119 -6.95 9.19 6.00
C PRO A 119 -7.05 7.81 5.34
N TRP A 120 -7.79 6.90 5.97
CA TRP A 120 -8.11 5.60 5.39
C TRP A 120 -9.42 5.69 4.61
N ILE A 121 -9.39 5.37 3.32
CA ILE A 121 -10.57 5.24 2.47
C ILE A 121 -10.54 3.84 1.90
N ILE A 122 -11.55 3.02 2.25
CA ILE A 122 -11.57 1.60 1.88
C ILE A 122 -12.84 1.29 1.11
N ALA A 123 -12.68 0.65 -0.03
CA ALA A 123 -13.74 0.14 -0.90
C ALA A 123 -13.73 -1.40 -0.89
N ILE A 124 -14.89 -2.03 -1.04
CA ILE A 124 -15.01 -3.49 -1.06
C ILE A 124 -15.75 -3.96 -2.31
N THR A 125 -15.23 -5.03 -2.93
CA THR A 125 -15.80 -5.69 -4.10
C THR A 125 -16.03 -7.17 -3.84
N LYS A 126 -16.89 -7.82 -4.62
CA LYS A 126 -17.26 -9.22 -4.46
C LYS A 126 -16.24 -10.15 -5.10
N GLY A 127 -15.74 -11.09 -4.32
CA GLY A 127 -14.91 -12.21 -4.79
C GLY A 127 -13.68 -11.75 -5.57
N SER A 128 -13.40 -12.44 -6.67
CA SER A 128 -12.24 -12.19 -7.54
C SER A 128 -12.59 -11.43 -8.83
N ILE A 129 -13.71 -10.69 -8.86
CA ILE A 129 -14.18 -10.04 -10.10
C ILE A 129 -13.30 -8.82 -10.45
N TYR A 130 -12.93 -8.02 -9.47
CA TYR A 130 -12.07 -6.87 -9.67
C TYR A 130 -10.64 -7.19 -9.20
N GLU A 131 -9.66 -7.03 -10.10
CA GLU A 131 -8.22 -7.32 -9.89
C GLU A 131 -7.96 -8.71 -9.25
N ASP A 132 -8.70 -9.72 -9.71
CA ASP A 132 -8.65 -11.11 -9.18
C ASP A 132 -8.87 -11.21 -7.66
N GLY A 133 -9.45 -10.17 -7.04
CA GLY A 133 -9.68 -10.07 -5.60
C GLY A 133 -8.44 -9.70 -4.79
N LEU A 134 -7.34 -9.34 -5.44
CA LEU A 134 -6.15 -8.83 -4.76
C LEU A 134 -6.44 -7.44 -4.17
N SER A 135 -5.91 -7.19 -2.99
CA SER A 135 -5.88 -5.85 -2.43
C SER A 135 -5.00 -4.95 -3.29
N HIS A 136 -5.42 -3.73 -3.51
CA HIS A 136 -4.68 -2.76 -4.32
C HIS A 136 -5.15 -1.34 -4.03
N THR A 137 -4.40 -0.35 -4.47
CA THR A 137 -4.77 1.06 -4.34
C THR A 137 -5.01 1.73 -5.68
N ARG A 138 -6.04 2.60 -5.72
CA ARG A 138 -6.24 3.56 -6.80
C ARG A 138 -6.46 4.94 -6.19
N GLU A 139 -5.71 5.94 -6.63
CA GLU A 139 -5.67 7.24 -5.97
C GLU A 139 -5.35 7.09 -4.47
N ASN A 140 -6.25 7.50 -3.60
CA ASN A 140 -6.15 7.36 -2.15
C ASN A 140 -7.13 6.33 -1.56
N ILE A 141 -7.63 5.40 -2.38
CA ILE A 141 -8.60 4.38 -2.01
C ILE A 141 -7.93 3.01 -2.03
N ILE A 142 -8.08 2.26 -0.95
CA ILE A 142 -7.70 0.86 -0.86
C ILE A 142 -8.90 0.00 -1.24
N PHE A 143 -8.76 -0.82 -2.27
CA PHE A 143 -9.74 -1.79 -2.70
C PHE A 143 -9.42 -3.15 -2.09
N VAL A 144 -10.45 -3.81 -1.56
CA VAL A 144 -10.32 -5.15 -0.98
C VAL A 144 -11.47 -6.04 -1.45
N SER A 145 -11.25 -7.36 -1.43
CA SER A 145 -12.29 -8.33 -1.72
C SER A 145 -13.08 -8.70 -0.47
N ASP A 146 -14.40 -8.96 -0.62
CA ASP A 146 -15.23 -9.50 0.46
C ASP A 146 -14.88 -10.95 0.83
N SER A 147 -14.12 -11.64 -0.03
CA SER A 147 -13.61 -13.00 0.21
C SER A 147 -12.32 -13.03 1.05
N ILE A 148 -11.80 -11.87 1.49
CA ILE A 148 -10.57 -11.80 2.29
C ILE A 148 -10.77 -12.46 3.67
N THR A 149 -10.08 -13.56 3.92
CA THR A 149 -10.17 -14.39 5.14
C THR A 149 -8.90 -14.35 5.99
N GLU A 150 -8.00 -13.41 5.73
CA GLU A 150 -6.73 -13.28 6.43
C GLU A 150 -6.90 -13.18 7.95
N THR A 151 -5.89 -13.63 8.69
CA THR A 151 -5.81 -13.36 10.14
C THR A 151 -5.74 -11.85 10.40
N HIS A 152 -5.96 -11.40 11.63
CA HIS A 152 -5.81 -9.99 12.00
C HIS A 152 -4.44 -9.44 11.61
N ASP A 153 -3.38 -10.19 11.88
CA ASP A 153 -2.00 -9.75 11.61
C ASP A 153 -1.69 -9.66 10.12
N ASN A 154 -2.17 -10.64 9.33
CA ASN A 154 -2.00 -10.61 7.88
C ASN A 154 -2.79 -9.46 7.26
N LEU A 155 -4.04 -9.24 7.70
CA LEU A 155 -4.82 -8.08 7.28
C LEU A 155 -4.13 -6.76 7.64
N THR A 156 -3.54 -6.67 8.83
CA THR A 156 -2.75 -5.49 9.22
C THR A 156 -1.55 -5.29 8.30
N LYS A 157 -0.82 -6.35 7.95
CA LYS A 157 0.30 -6.28 6.99
C LYS A 157 -0.17 -5.86 5.60
N THR A 158 -1.26 -6.42 5.10
CA THR A 158 -1.87 -6.03 3.83
C THR A 158 -2.23 -4.53 3.85
N LEU A 159 -2.89 -4.05 4.91
CA LEU A 159 -3.24 -2.64 5.04
C LEU A 159 -2.02 -1.72 5.16
N ILE A 160 -0.95 -2.15 5.83
CA ILE A 160 0.32 -1.42 5.86
C ILE A 160 0.89 -1.30 4.45
N HIS A 161 0.94 -2.39 3.70
CA HIS A 161 1.41 -2.43 2.32
C HIS A 161 0.63 -1.44 1.44
N GLU A 162 -0.69 -1.55 1.43
CA GLU A 162 -1.56 -0.68 0.64
C GLU A 162 -1.44 0.81 1.03
N LYS A 163 -1.28 1.08 2.33
CA LYS A 163 -1.09 2.45 2.81
C LYS A 163 0.20 3.08 2.31
N ILE A 164 1.26 2.29 2.15
CA ILE A 164 2.52 2.77 1.58
C ILE A 164 2.33 3.21 0.13
N HIS A 165 1.53 2.52 -0.70
CA HIS A 165 1.24 2.97 -2.06
C HIS A 165 0.50 4.32 -2.11
N ILE A 166 -0.36 4.61 -1.13
CA ILE A 166 -0.96 5.95 -1.00
C ILE A 166 0.11 6.99 -0.61
N TYR A 167 0.99 6.63 0.33
CA TYR A 167 2.09 7.50 0.75
C TYR A 167 3.03 7.83 -0.43
N GLU A 168 3.37 6.87 -1.25
CA GLU A 168 4.23 7.02 -2.43
C GLU A 168 3.70 8.08 -3.40
N ARG A 169 2.38 8.11 -3.60
CA ARG A 169 1.72 9.12 -4.45
C ARG A 169 1.68 10.50 -3.81
N GLN A 170 1.49 10.57 -2.49
CA GLN A 170 1.32 11.85 -1.78
C GLN A 170 2.65 12.53 -1.42
N TYR A 171 3.74 11.76 -1.29
CA TYR A 171 5.05 12.26 -0.86
C TYR A 171 6.16 11.92 -1.88
N PRO A 172 6.06 12.41 -3.12
CA PRO A 172 6.98 12.05 -4.20
C PRO A 172 8.44 12.39 -3.91
N GLU A 173 8.71 13.42 -3.11
CA GLU A 173 10.08 13.81 -2.75
C GLU A 173 10.75 12.77 -1.86
N ASP A 174 10.02 12.23 -0.87
CA ASP A 174 10.51 11.16 0.00
C ASP A 174 10.81 9.90 -0.82
N ILE A 175 9.92 9.59 -1.76
CA ILE A 175 10.06 8.43 -2.64
C ILE A 175 11.22 8.60 -3.61
N ASN A 176 11.39 9.77 -4.22
CA ASN A 176 12.54 10.06 -5.07
C ASN A 176 13.86 9.93 -4.30
N LYS A 177 13.90 10.35 -3.03
CA LYS A 177 15.06 10.15 -2.17
C LYS A 177 15.29 8.65 -1.90
N PHE A 178 14.25 7.92 -1.51
CA PHE A 178 14.32 6.47 -1.29
C PHE A 178 14.87 5.74 -2.52
N MET A 179 14.40 6.07 -3.71
CA MET A 179 14.85 5.46 -4.97
C MET A 179 16.34 5.67 -5.20
N ARG A 180 16.82 6.90 -5.07
CA ARG A 180 18.26 7.20 -5.20
C ARG A 180 19.09 6.46 -4.18
N ASP A 181 18.66 6.44 -2.91
CA ASP A 181 19.39 5.80 -1.81
C ASP A 181 19.45 4.26 -1.96
N ASN A 182 18.55 3.66 -2.73
CA ASN A 182 18.49 2.20 -2.96
C ASN A 182 18.90 1.80 -4.39
N GLY A 183 19.45 2.71 -5.19
CA GLY A 183 19.98 2.41 -6.55
C GLY A 183 18.89 2.10 -7.56
N PHE A 184 17.76 2.80 -7.52
CA PHE A 184 16.71 2.69 -8.52
C PHE A 184 16.67 3.93 -9.41
N THR A 185 16.89 3.75 -10.71
CA THR A 185 16.89 4.84 -11.70
C THR A 185 15.75 4.68 -12.70
N ARG A 186 14.98 5.76 -12.90
CA ARG A 186 13.96 5.82 -13.97
C ARG A 186 14.63 5.78 -15.32
N ILE A 187 14.19 4.89 -16.22
CA ILE A 187 14.80 4.74 -17.54
C ILE A 187 13.85 4.99 -18.71
N ARG A 188 12.59 4.59 -18.63
CA ARG A 188 11.60 4.77 -19.69
C ARG A 188 10.18 4.62 -19.18
N ARG A 189 9.21 5.03 -19.99
CA ARG A 189 7.78 4.79 -19.70
C ARG A 189 7.42 3.33 -19.90
N ARG A 190 6.42 2.86 -19.15
CA ARG A 190 5.87 1.49 -19.24
C ARG A 190 5.06 1.28 -20.52
N TYR A 191 4.46 2.32 -21.07
CA TYR A 191 3.60 2.26 -22.25
C TYR A 191 4.31 1.65 -23.46
N GLY A 192 3.59 0.79 -24.18
CA GLY A 192 4.09 0.17 -25.41
C GLY A 192 5.04 -1.01 -25.19
N ILE A 193 5.32 -1.41 -23.97
CA ILE A 193 6.07 -2.64 -23.70
C ILE A 193 5.12 -3.83 -23.84
N PRO A 194 5.39 -4.76 -24.80
CA PRO A 194 4.54 -5.93 -24.97
C PRO A 194 4.44 -6.78 -23.71
N ARG A 195 3.25 -7.25 -23.40
CA ARG A 195 2.95 -8.12 -22.26
C ARG A 195 3.28 -7.55 -20.87
N ILE A 196 3.58 -6.25 -20.74
CA ILE A 196 3.76 -5.66 -19.43
C ILE A 196 2.42 -5.70 -18.67
N ARG A 197 2.46 -6.18 -17.43
CA ARG A 197 1.27 -6.24 -16.57
C ARG A 197 0.92 -4.84 -16.07
N ALA A 198 -0.33 -4.42 -16.23
CA ALA A 198 -0.84 -3.26 -15.52
C ALA A 198 -1.02 -3.59 -14.03
N ASN A 199 -0.48 -2.73 -13.18
CA ASN A 199 -0.68 -2.78 -11.73
C ASN A 199 -1.09 -1.39 -11.26
N PRO A 200 -2.25 -1.22 -10.60
CA PRO A 200 -2.77 0.08 -10.19
C PRO A 200 -1.95 0.76 -9.09
N ASP A 201 -1.08 0.00 -8.41
CA ASP A 201 -0.25 0.49 -7.31
C ASP A 201 0.99 1.26 -7.78
N LEU A 202 1.33 1.16 -9.07
CA LEU A 202 2.59 1.64 -9.63
C LEU A 202 2.45 2.98 -10.35
N ASP A 203 3.59 3.64 -10.56
CA ASP A 203 3.68 4.75 -11.50
C ASP A 203 3.93 4.24 -12.95
N ASP A 204 3.96 5.18 -13.89
CA ASP A 204 4.11 4.88 -15.33
C ASP A 204 5.55 4.65 -15.78
N TRP A 205 6.49 4.40 -14.86
CA TRP A 205 7.90 4.28 -15.19
C TRP A 205 8.42 2.86 -15.04
N VAL A 206 9.40 2.52 -15.87
CA VAL A 206 10.30 1.38 -15.68
C VAL A 206 11.53 1.88 -14.97
N TYR A 207 11.98 1.10 -14.00
CA TYR A 207 13.17 1.39 -13.22
C TYR A 207 14.26 0.36 -13.50
N LEU A 208 15.50 0.84 -13.55
CA LEU A 208 16.70 0.02 -13.51
C LEU A 208 17.10 -0.16 -12.03
N ASN A 209 17.33 -1.39 -11.63
CA ASN A 209 18.05 -1.68 -10.40
C ASN A 209 19.55 -1.64 -10.72
N GLU A 210 20.25 -0.60 -10.25
CA GLU A 210 21.67 -0.38 -10.53
C GLU A 210 22.57 -1.47 -9.93
N ILE A 211 22.09 -2.15 -8.86
CA ILE A 211 22.84 -3.22 -8.19
C ILE A 211 22.84 -4.48 -9.06
N THR A 212 21.70 -4.85 -9.64
CA THR A 212 21.56 -6.07 -10.45
C THR A 212 21.75 -5.81 -11.95
N GLY A 213 21.69 -4.56 -12.39
CA GLY A 213 21.73 -4.16 -13.79
C GLY A 213 20.45 -4.54 -14.57
N LYS A 214 19.36 -4.88 -13.86
CA LYS A 214 18.11 -5.33 -14.49
C LYS A 214 17.00 -4.30 -14.37
N GLU A 215 16.11 -4.30 -15.36
CA GLU A 215 14.85 -3.56 -15.29
C GLU A 215 13.88 -4.26 -14.35
N LEU A 216 13.11 -3.48 -13.60
CA LEU A 216 12.04 -4.00 -12.74
C LEU A 216 10.72 -3.89 -13.50
N ILE A 217 10.24 -5.01 -14.02
CA ILE A 217 8.93 -5.14 -14.66
C ILE A 217 8.35 -6.54 -14.42
N ALA A 218 7.03 -6.64 -14.43
CA ALA A 218 6.30 -7.89 -14.56
C ALA A 218 5.77 -8.01 -15.98
N LEU A 219 6.07 -9.12 -16.65
CA LEU A 219 5.55 -9.46 -17.95
C LEU A 219 4.61 -10.66 -17.83
N TYR A 220 3.48 -10.62 -18.51
CA TYR A 220 2.68 -11.84 -18.64
C TYR A 220 3.51 -12.97 -19.24
N SER A 221 3.39 -14.18 -18.66
CA SER A 221 4.18 -15.36 -19.02
C SER A 221 3.92 -15.84 -20.45
N SER A 222 2.74 -15.52 -20.99
CA SER A 222 2.30 -15.88 -22.33
C SER A 222 1.46 -14.79 -23.00
N ASP A 223 1.16 -14.97 -24.29
CA ASP A 223 0.24 -14.09 -25.01
C ASP A 223 -1.24 -14.31 -24.62
N ARG A 224 -1.53 -15.36 -23.85
CA ARG A 224 -2.86 -15.67 -23.30
C ARG A 224 -2.75 -15.99 -21.82
N PRO A 225 -2.52 -14.97 -20.97
CA PRO A 225 -2.44 -15.16 -19.54
C PRO A 225 -3.78 -15.66 -18.97
N HIS A 226 -3.71 -16.53 -17.98
CA HIS A 226 -4.91 -17.09 -17.35
C HIS A 226 -5.54 -16.13 -16.33
N ASN A 227 -4.73 -15.27 -15.73
CA ASN A 227 -5.12 -14.26 -14.74
C ASN A 227 -4.01 -13.19 -14.60
N ILE A 228 -4.24 -12.18 -13.75
CA ILE A 228 -3.28 -11.07 -13.59
C ILE A 228 -1.99 -11.46 -12.84
N THR A 229 -1.94 -12.62 -12.20
CA THR A 229 -0.74 -13.14 -11.53
C THR A 229 0.06 -14.12 -12.37
N ASP A 230 -0.38 -14.41 -13.60
CA ASP A 230 0.35 -15.25 -14.57
C ASP A 230 1.50 -14.47 -15.23
N ILE A 231 2.51 -14.14 -14.41
CA ILE A 231 3.60 -13.23 -14.77
C ILE A 231 4.97 -13.83 -14.51
N VAL A 232 5.97 -13.24 -15.17
CA VAL A 232 7.40 -13.43 -14.91
C VAL A 232 8.01 -12.08 -14.53
N LEU A 233 8.74 -12.04 -13.44
CA LEU A 233 9.51 -10.87 -13.02
C LEU A 233 10.88 -10.87 -13.72
N THR A 234 11.33 -9.71 -14.15
CA THR A 234 12.65 -9.56 -14.81
C THR A 234 13.79 -9.44 -13.79
N ASP A 235 13.51 -8.98 -12.59
CA ASP A 235 14.44 -9.02 -11.43
C ASP A 235 13.86 -9.89 -10.31
N LEU A 236 14.69 -10.23 -9.32
CA LEU A 236 14.50 -11.40 -8.45
C LEU A 236 13.27 -11.40 -7.54
N ALA A 237 12.66 -10.25 -7.22
CA ALA A 237 11.60 -10.24 -6.23
C ALA A 237 10.46 -9.24 -6.49
N TYR A 238 10.69 -8.15 -7.23
CA TYR A 238 9.72 -7.06 -7.33
C TYR A 238 9.63 -6.54 -8.76
N GLU A 239 8.44 -6.14 -9.16
CA GLU A 239 8.22 -5.54 -10.49
C GLU A 239 8.44 -4.03 -10.51
N HIS A 240 8.62 -3.41 -9.34
CA HIS A 240 8.74 -1.96 -9.20
C HIS A 240 9.35 -1.58 -7.85
N PRO A 241 10.06 -0.43 -7.73
CA PRO A 241 10.54 0.06 -6.45
C PRO A 241 9.44 0.36 -5.43
N TYR A 242 8.22 0.70 -5.85
CA TYR A 242 7.07 0.90 -4.96
C TYR A 242 6.72 -0.40 -4.25
N GLU A 243 6.58 -1.50 -4.97
CA GLU A 243 6.38 -2.82 -4.36
C GLU A 243 7.52 -3.17 -3.39
N TYR A 244 8.76 -2.88 -3.77
CA TYR A 244 9.91 -3.12 -2.89
C TYR A 244 9.77 -2.33 -1.57
N LEU A 245 9.39 -1.05 -1.62
CA LEU A 245 9.20 -0.24 -0.41
C LEU A 245 8.03 -0.74 0.43
N ALA A 246 6.88 -1.01 -0.21
CA ALA A 246 5.68 -1.47 0.47
C ALA A 246 5.91 -2.80 1.21
N TYR A 247 6.52 -3.80 0.57
CA TYR A 247 6.91 -5.06 1.21
C TYR A 247 7.95 -4.85 2.32
N LYS A 248 8.99 -4.05 2.07
CA LYS A 248 10.05 -3.76 3.04
C LYS A 248 9.48 -3.19 4.34
N ILE A 249 8.50 -2.30 4.25
CA ILE A 249 7.87 -1.70 5.44
C ILE A 249 6.89 -2.69 6.08
N ALA A 250 6.04 -3.38 5.29
CA ALA A 250 5.07 -4.33 5.82
C ALA A 250 5.74 -5.51 6.56
N ASP A 251 6.90 -5.97 6.12
CA ASP A 251 7.65 -7.06 6.75
C ASP A 251 8.29 -6.68 8.10
N LEU A 252 8.39 -5.38 8.41
CA LEU A 252 8.80 -4.93 9.74
C LEU A 252 7.69 -5.10 10.79
N TYR A 253 6.43 -5.26 10.36
CA TYR A 253 5.33 -5.51 11.28
C TYR A 253 5.45 -6.92 11.86
N LYS A 254 5.59 -6.96 13.17
CA LYS A 254 5.58 -8.19 13.98
C LYS A 254 4.50 -8.01 15.04
N SER A 255 3.52 -8.91 15.07
CA SER A 255 2.47 -8.96 16.09
C SER A 255 3.03 -9.14 17.50
#